data_fad6024428fb1e32030291241e667347
#
_entry.id   fad6024428fb1e32030291241e667347
#
_cell.length_a   1.000
_cell.length_b   1.000
_cell.length_c   1.000
_cell.angle_alpha   90.00
_cell.angle_beta   90.00
_cell.angle_gamma   90.00
#
_symmetry.space_group_name_H-M   'P 1'
#
loop_
_entity.id
_entity.type
_entity.pdbx_description
1 polymer ?
#
loop_
_entity_poly.entity_id
_entity_poly.type
_entity_poly.pdbx_seq_one_letter_code
_entity_poly.pdbx_strand_id
1 'polypeptide(L)'
;MESSRLKNIIILILVLLNLSLLLSLGGRQTAAGSARRQSTEQLVELFAANEVTLDPNLIPRKSPPASRTMLRNAEQEQKVAESLLGQRVTRSEQGSGTYAVSTFDSDQGAALFRANGSFEAAVTRSVEDVEAFCRSFCQEFGYRDLTFDLTDGTGTATAVQYTEGYQVLNCTVTFSISDGRLTAVRGTHLPEDYTETASGEAPLSAAAALSAFLSAHQASGGVACTVTDISLCYELQSTTSAPMALVPVWRITTDIANAIYYVNCITGAVTHS
;
A
#
# COMPACT_ATOMS: atom_id res chain seq x y z
N MET A 1 61.27 -6.88 25.23
CA MET A 1 60.21 -7.47 26.07
C MET A 1 59.05 -6.51 26.38
N GLU A 2 59.19 -5.17 26.30
CA GLU A 2 58.12 -4.20 26.59
C GLU A 2 57.03 -4.10 25.51
N SER A 3 57.37 -4.23 24.24
CA SER A 3 56.42 -4.10 23.15
C SER A 3 55.31 -5.20 23.13
N SER A 4 55.64 -6.40 23.63
CA SER A 4 54.68 -7.50 23.74
C SER A 4 53.65 -7.26 24.86
N ARG A 5 54.10 -6.71 25.99
CA ARG A 5 53.23 -6.36 27.10
C ARG A 5 52.24 -5.21 26.74
N LEU A 6 52.73 -4.21 26.02
CA LEU A 6 51.91 -3.12 25.52
C LEU A 6 50.83 -3.59 24.55
N LYS A 7 51.17 -4.52 23.60
CA LYS A 7 50.18 -5.10 22.67
C LYS A 7 49.11 -5.90 23.44
N ASN A 8 49.46 -6.69 24.45
CA ASN A 8 48.51 -7.47 25.20
C ASN A 8 47.57 -6.58 26.03
N ILE A 9 48.06 -5.46 26.55
CA ILE A 9 47.24 -4.47 27.26
C ILE A 9 46.21 -3.79 26.31
N ILE A 10 46.68 -3.42 25.12
CA ILE A 10 45.77 -2.83 24.08
C ILE A 10 44.69 -3.81 23.66
N ILE A 11 45.06 -5.08 23.41
CA ILE A 11 44.09 -6.13 23.10
C ILE A 11 43.08 -6.33 24.22
N LEU A 12 43.54 -6.37 25.47
CA LEU A 12 42.68 -6.53 26.63
C LEU A 12 41.66 -5.35 26.74
N ILE A 13 42.12 -4.12 26.55
CA ILE A 13 41.26 -2.94 26.58
C ILE A 13 40.22 -3.00 25.46
N LEU A 14 40.63 -3.38 24.22
CA LEU A 14 39.71 -3.56 23.08
C LEU A 14 38.66 -4.64 23.34
N VAL A 15 39.04 -5.77 23.94
CA VAL A 15 38.11 -6.85 24.30
C VAL A 15 37.11 -6.38 25.35
N LEU A 16 37.56 -5.68 26.40
CA LEU A 16 36.69 -5.13 27.42
C LEU A 16 35.73 -4.07 26.90
N LEU A 17 36.19 -3.22 25.97
CA LEU A 17 35.36 -2.21 25.29
C LEU A 17 34.28 -2.87 24.44
N ASN A 18 34.63 -3.87 23.66
CA ASN A 18 33.68 -4.63 22.84
C ASN A 18 32.67 -5.40 23.70
N LEU A 19 33.12 -6.01 24.79
CA LEU A 19 32.24 -6.70 25.74
C LEU A 19 31.26 -5.74 26.41
N SER A 20 31.72 -4.55 26.82
CA SER A 20 30.88 -3.49 27.40
C SER A 20 29.82 -2.99 26.38
N LEU A 21 30.21 -2.82 25.11
CA LEU A 21 29.29 -2.44 24.03
C LEU A 21 28.25 -3.54 23.78
N LEU A 22 28.64 -4.81 23.75
CA LEU A 22 27.73 -5.94 23.57
C LEU A 22 26.72 -6.05 24.73
N LEU A 23 27.17 -5.86 25.98
CA LEU A 23 26.31 -5.88 27.16
C LEU A 23 25.34 -4.68 27.15
N SER A 24 25.80 -3.49 26.74
CA SER A 24 24.96 -2.30 26.60
C SER A 24 23.89 -2.45 25.51
N LEU A 25 24.23 -3.04 24.37
CA LEU A 25 23.29 -3.34 23.28
C LEU A 25 22.27 -4.43 23.68
N GLY A 26 22.72 -5.50 24.31
CA GLY A 26 21.86 -6.57 24.82
C GLY A 26 20.88 -6.08 25.87
N GLY A 27 21.34 -5.23 26.82
CA GLY A 27 20.48 -4.62 27.84
C GLY A 27 19.41 -3.68 27.24
N ARG A 28 19.73 -2.93 26.21
CA ARG A 28 18.75 -2.07 25.50
C ARG A 28 17.70 -2.89 24.76
N GLN A 29 18.08 -4.00 24.14
CA GLN A 29 17.13 -4.87 23.42
C GLN A 29 16.17 -5.59 24.37
N THR A 30 16.64 -6.06 25.52
CA THR A 30 15.78 -6.70 26.54
C THR A 30 14.85 -5.69 27.22
N ALA A 31 15.32 -4.49 27.54
CA ALA A 31 14.51 -3.41 28.07
C ALA A 31 13.43 -2.93 27.07
N ALA A 32 13.79 -2.78 25.81
CA ALA A 32 12.84 -2.43 24.74
C ALA A 32 11.78 -3.53 24.53
N GLY A 33 12.18 -4.80 24.64
CA GLY A 33 11.27 -5.95 24.55
C GLY A 33 10.27 -6.03 25.70
N SER A 34 10.71 -5.77 26.93
CA SER A 34 9.83 -5.76 28.13
C SER A 34 8.87 -4.56 28.12
N ALA A 35 9.35 -3.37 27.78
CA ALA A 35 8.52 -2.17 27.65
C ALA A 35 7.43 -2.35 26.57
N ARG A 36 7.77 -2.99 25.46
CA ARG A 36 6.81 -3.28 24.38
C ARG A 36 5.76 -4.29 24.82
N ARG A 37 6.14 -5.37 25.54
CA ARG A 37 5.17 -6.34 26.06
C ARG A 37 4.19 -5.67 27.02
N GLN A 38 4.68 -4.88 27.97
CA GLN A 38 3.86 -4.13 28.90
C GLN A 38 2.90 -3.17 28.18
N SER A 39 3.36 -2.47 27.14
CA SER A 39 2.53 -1.59 26.33
C SER A 39 1.44 -2.37 25.56
N THR A 40 1.75 -3.58 25.08
CA THR A 40 0.78 -4.44 24.40
C THR A 40 -0.28 -4.96 25.38
N GLU A 41 0.12 -5.40 26.58
CA GLU A 41 -0.79 -5.87 27.63
C GLU A 41 -1.75 -4.74 28.07
N GLN A 42 -1.25 -3.54 28.30
CA GLN A 42 -2.08 -2.37 28.62
C GLN A 42 -3.07 -2.02 27.50
N LEU A 43 -2.65 -2.15 26.22
CA LEU A 43 -3.53 -1.93 25.08
C LEU A 43 -4.66 -2.98 25.04
N VAL A 44 -4.35 -4.25 25.25
CA VAL A 44 -5.35 -5.34 25.31
C VAL A 44 -6.34 -5.12 26.44
N GLU A 45 -5.86 -4.73 27.63
CA GLU A 45 -6.72 -4.39 28.78
C GLU A 45 -7.63 -3.20 28.46
N LEU A 46 -7.10 -2.16 27.80
CA LEU A 46 -7.87 -0.99 27.38
C LEU A 46 -8.99 -1.39 26.41
N PHE A 47 -8.69 -2.28 25.44
CA PHE A 47 -9.66 -2.79 24.49
C PHE A 47 -10.75 -3.60 25.21
N ALA A 48 -10.36 -4.51 26.10
CA ALA A 48 -11.30 -5.31 26.88
C ALA A 48 -12.22 -4.46 27.77
N ALA A 49 -11.68 -3.39 28.38
CA ALA A 49 -12.48 -2.43 29.16
C ALA A 49 -13.52 -1.67 28.34
N ASN A 50 -13.39 -1.68 27.02
CA ASN A 50 -14.30 -1.04 26.05
C ASN A 50 -15.08 -2.06 25.22
N GLU A 51 -15.23 -3.29 25.73
CA GLU A 51 -15.98 -4.38 25.08
C GLU A 51 -15.43 -4.78 23.69
N VAL A 52 -14.17 -4.47 23.40
CA VAL A 52 -13.48 -4.88 22.17
C VAL A 52 -12.44 -5.96 22.50
N THR A 53 -12.55 -7.11 21.82
CA THR A 53 -11.56 -8.18 21.97
C THR A 53 -10.41 -7.98 20.99
N LEU A 54 -9.19 -8.00 21.48
CA LEU A 54 -7.96 -7.86 20.70
C LEU A 54 -6.98 -8.99 21.03
N ASP A 55 -6.65 -9.83 20.05
CA ASP A 55 -5.53 -10.78 20.19
C ASP A 55 -4.19 -10.04 20.07
N PRO A 56 -3.31 -10.06 21.06
CA PRO A 56 -2.00 -9.42 21.01
C PRO A 56 -1.10 -9.95 19.89
N ASN A 57 -1.35 -11.17 19.39
CA ASN A 57 -0.59 -11.75 18.28
C ASN A 57 -0.94 -11.13 16.92
N LEU A 58 -2.09 -10.50 16.78
CA LEU A 58 -2.49 -9.78 15.57
C LEU A 58 -1.74 -8.44 15.42
N ILE A 59 -1.15 -7.90 16.50
CA ILE A 59 -0.50 -6.58 16.46
C ILE A 59 0.82 -6.65 15.68
N PRO A 60 0.91 -6.04 14.49
CA PRO A 60 2.13 -6.09 13.68
C PRO A 60 3.29 -5.38 14.38
N ARG A 61 4.48 -5.97 14.26
CA ARG A 61 5.71 -5.41 14.84
C ARG A 61 6.46 -4.48 13.89
N LYS A 62 6.12 -4.56 12.60
CA LYS A 62 6.78 -3.78 11.55
C LYS A 62 6.27 -2.33 11.60
N SER A 63 7.18 -1.38 11.50
CA SER A 63 6.82 0.03 11.33
C SER A 63 6.29 0.27 9.92
N PRO A 64 5.31 1.17 9.74
CA PRO A 64 4.88 1.58 8.42
C PRO A 64 6.04 2.24 7.65
N PRO A 65 6.08 2.09 6.33
CA PRO A 65 7.02 2.83 5.49
C PRO A 65 6.67 4.33 5.45
N ALA A 66 7.58 5.14 4.91
CA ALA A 66 7.34 6.55 4.68
C ALA A 66 6.27 6.77 3.59
N SER A 67 5.59 7.91 3.64
CA SER A 67 4.76 8.38 2.52
C SER A 67 5.63 8.70 1.32
N ARG A 68 5.04 8.59 0.11
CA ARG A 68 5.74 8.81 -1.15
C ARG A 68 4.96 9.77 -2.03
N THR A 69 5.65 10.69 -2.66
CA THR A 69 5.10 11.49 -3.75
C THR A 69 5.38 10.76 -5.05
N MET A 70 4.34 10.38 -5.77
CA MET A 70 4.44 9.65 -7.02
C MET A 70 4.73 10.63 -8.16
N LEU A 71 5.67 10.28 -9.01
CA LEU A 71 6.03 11.07 -10.17
C LEU A 71 5.41 10.46 -11.41
N ARG A 72 4.63 11.27 -12.15
CA ARG A 72 4.03 10.83 -13.40
C ARG A 72 5.12 10.39 -14.38
N ASN A 73 4.97 9.21 -14.97
CA ASN A 73 5.91 8.66 -15.93
C ASN A 73 5.21 8.38 -17.26
N ALA A 74 5.52 9.21 -18.26
CA ALA A 74 4.92 9.14 -19.59
C ALA A 74 5.30 7.87 -20.36
N GLU A 75 6.50 7.31 -20.11
CA GLU A 75 6.94 6.07 -20.75
C GLU A 75 6.18 4.86 -20.20
N GLN A 76 5.85 4.87 -18.91
CA GLN A 76 5.01 3.83 -18.32
C GLN A 76 3.56 3.91 -18.83
N GLU A 77 2.97 5.12 -18.92
CA GLU A 77 1.66 5.31 -19.52
C GLU A 77 1.63 4.77 -20.96
N GLN A 78 2.68 5.01 -21.73
CA GLN A 78 2.80 4.49 -23.08
C GLN A 78 2.87 2.96 -23.10
N LYS A 79 3.64 2.32 -22.23
CA LYS A 79 3.70 0.85 -22.10
C LYS A 79 2.33 0.24 -21.80
N VAL A 80 1.58 0.85 -20.86
CA VAL A 80 0.22 0.41 -20.53
C VAL A 80 -0.69 0.55 -21.77
N ALA A 81 -0.63 1.68 -22.46
CA ALA A 81 -1.40 1.92 -23.69
C ALA A 81 -1.03 0.92 -24.80
N GLU A 82 0.25 0.65 -25.04
CA GLU A 82 0.73 -0.33 -26.01
C GLU A 82 0.29 -1.76 -25.67
N SER A 83 0.28 -2.13 -24.39
CA SER A 83 -0.25 -3.43 -23.95
C SER A 83 -1.74 -3.57 -24.24
N LEU A 84 -2.53 -2.51 -24.06
CA LEU A 84 -3.98 -2.50 -24.30
C LEU A 84 -4.35 -2.41 -25.78
N LEU A 85 -3.67 -1.52 -26.53
CA LEU A 85 -4.04 -1.11 -27.89
C LEU A 85 -3.14 -1.69 -28.98
N GLY A 86 -2.07 -2.41 -28.62
CA GLY A 86 -1.06 -2.89 -29.57
C GLY A 86 0.11 -1.90 -29.75
N GLN A 87 1.17 -2.34 -30.42
CA GLN A 87 2.49 -1.68 -30.42
C GLN A 87 2.59 -0.36 -31.22
N ARG A 88 1.53 0.10 -31.88
CA ARG A 88 1.56 1.32 -32.69
C ARG A 88 0.57 2.34 -32.15
N VAL A 89 0.94 2.99 -31.06
CA VAL A 89 0.14 4.07 -30.48
C VAL A 89 0.71 5.43 -30.85
N THR A 90 -0.17 6.39 -31.18
CA THR A 90 0.18 7.79 -31.35
C THR A 90 -0.21 8.54 -30.10
N ARG A 91 0.77 9.19 -29.45
CA ARG A 91 0.54 9.97 -28.22
C ARG A 91 0.25 11.43 -28.56
N SER A 92 -0.76 11.98 -27.90
CA SER A 92 -0.99 13.42 -27.79
C SER A 92 -1.13 13.81 -26.32
N GLU A 93 -0.75 15.04 -25.97
CA GLU A 93 -0.83 15.54 -24.59
C GLU A 93 -1.54 16.88 -24.57
N GLN A 94 -2.46 17.07 -23.63
CA GLN A 94 -3.22 18.30 -23.44
C GLN A 94 -3.17 18.71 -21.97
N GLY A 95 -3.15 20.03 -21.71
CA GLY A 95 -3.05 20.55 -20.35
C GLY A 95 -1.61 20.57 -19.82
N SER A 96 -1.47 20.88 -18.55
CA SER A 96 -0.17 20.92 -17.87
C SER A 96 -0.33 20.64 -16.36
N GLY A 97 0.72 20.15 -15.72
CA GLY A 97 0.73 19.85 -14.30
C GLY A 97 -0.33 18.81 -13.92
N THR A 98 -1.12 19.08 -12.89
CA THR A 98 -2.18 18.18 -12.39
C THR A 98 -3.39 18.05 -13.31
N TYR A 99 -3.51 18.90 -14.33
CA TYR A 99 -4.55 18.82 -15.37
C TYR A 99 -4.06 18.17 -16.67
N ALA A 100 -2.82 17.68 -16.68
CA ALA A 100 -2.28 17.04 -17.88
C ALA A 100 -3.01 15.73 -18.18
N VAL A 101 -3.38 15.57 -19.44
CA VAL A 101 -4.04 14.38 -19.99
C VAL A 101 -3.24 13.90 -21.18
N SER A 102 -2.82 12.61 -21.16
CA SER A 102 -2.25 11.95 -22.33
C SER A 102 -3.31 11.08 -23.00
N THR A 103 -3.43 11.22 -24.31
CA THR A 103 -4.27 10.35 -25.14
C THR A 103 -3.38 9.52 -26.06
N PHE A 104 -3.68 8.25 -26.15
CA PHE A 104 -3.00 7.29 -27.03
C PHE A 104 -4.02 6.69 -27.98
N ASP A 105 -3.76 6.82 -29.27
CA ASP A 105 -4.66 6.38 -30.32
C ASP A 105 -3.98 5.33 -31.21
N SER A 106 -4.73 4.32 -31.61
CA SER A 106 -4.34 3.31 -32.60
C SER A 106 -5.55 2.87 -33.45
N ASP A 107 -5.31 2.02 -34.44
CA ASP A 107 -6.37 1.34 -35.22
C ASP A 107 -7.16 0.32 -34.38
N GLN A 108 -6.66 -0.01 -33.19
CA GLN A 108 -7.24 -1.00 -32.27
C GLN A 108 -7.89 -0.39 -31.02
N GLY A 109 -8.06 0.94 -30.99
CA GLY A 109 -8.71 1.63 -29.90
C GLY A 109 -8.04 2.92 -29.49
N ALA A 110 -8.48 3.46 -28.35
CA ALA A 110 -7.94 4.67 -27.75
C ALA A 110 -7.83 4.53 -26.24
N ALA A 111 -6.81 5.14 -25.64
CA ALA A 111 -6.63 5.21 -24.20
C ALA A 111 -6.34 6.64 -23.75
N LEU A 112 -6.84 6.99 -22.56
CA LEU A 112 -6.69 8.30 -21.96
C LEU A 112 -6.14 8.13 -20.53
N PHE A 113 -5.07 8.86 -20.21
CA PHE A 113 -4.42 8.87 -18.90
C PHE A 113 -4.46 10.26 -18.29
N ARG A 114 -4.85 10.36 -17.04
CA ARG A 114 -4.90 11.62 -16.28
C ARG A 114 -3.75 11.72 -15.29
N ALA A 115 -3.41 12.92 -14.93
CA ALA A 115 -2.32 13.21 -13.97
C ALA A 115 -2.53 12.60 -12.57
N ASN A 116 -3.77 12.25 -12.22
CA ASN A 116 -4.10 11.55 -10.97
C ASN A 116 -3.90 10.02 -11.04
N GLY A 117 -3.30 9.50 -12.10
CA GLY A 117 -3.06 8.08 -12.32
C GLY A 117 -4.25 7.31 -12.91
N SER A 118 -5.45 7.91 -12.98
CA SER A 118 -6.58 7.23 -13.60
C SER A 118 -6.42 7.09 -15.10
N PHE A 119 -6.85 5.96 -15.64
CA PHE A 119 -6.86 5.73 -17.07
C PHE A 119 -8.14 5.04 -17.53
N GLU A 120 -8.48 5.25 -18.79
CA GLU A 120 -9.58 4.60 -19.49
C GLU A 120 -9.11 4.21 -20.88
N ALA A 121 -9.45 3.02 -21.32
CA ALA A 121 -9.17 2.55 -22.68
C ALA A 121 -10.42 1.92 -23.29
N ALA A 122 -10.74 2.31 -24.52
CA ALA A 122 -11.68 1.60 -25.36
C ALA A 122 -10.87 0.67 -26.27
N VAL A 123 -11.15 -0.62 -26.24
CA VAL A 123 -10.38 -1.65 -26.94
C VAL A 123 -11.25 -2.28 -28.02
N THR A 124 -10.81 -2.23 -29.26
CA THR A 124 -11.48 -2.86 -30.41
C THR A 124 -10.70 -4.04 -30.99
N ARG A 125 -9.45 -4.22 -30.49
CA ARG A 125 -8.62 -5.34 -30.94
C ARG A 125 -9.23 -6.69 -30.54
N SER A 126 -9.08 -7.68 -31.41
CA SER A 126 -9.43 -9.05 -31.07
C SER A 126 -8.35 -9.65 -30.14
N VAL A 127 -8.77 -10.14 -29.00
CA VAL A 127 -7.95 -10.91 -28.05
C VAL A 127 -8.44 -12.35 -28.09
N GLU A 128 -7.56 -13.31 -28.42
CA GLU A 128 -7.96 -14.72 -28.56
C GLU A 128 -8.39 -15.33 -27.23
N ASP A 129 -7.67 -15.06 -26.17
CA ASP A 129 -7.96 -15.51 -24.82
C ASP A 129 -7.95 -14.28 -23.88
N VAL A 130 -9.15 -13.80 -23.55
CA VAL A 130 -9.33 -12.59 -22.71
C VAL A 130 -8.89 -12.85 -21.26
N GLU A 131 -9.08 -14.06 -20.74
CA GLU A 131 -8.64 -14.37 -19.38
C GLU A 131 -7.12 -14.40 -19.28
N ALA A 132 -6.45 -15.05 -20.23
CA ALA A 132 -4.98 -15.06 -20.28
C ALA A 132 -4.41 -13.64 -20.45
N PHE A 133 -5.06 -12.82 -21.27
CA PHE A 133 -4.69 -11.41 -21.43
C PHE A 133 -4.81 -10.64 -20.11
N CYS A 134 -5.94 -10.73 -19.40
CA CYS A 134 -6.14 -10.06 -18.11
C CYS A 134 -5.09 -10.49 -17.08
N ARG A 135 -4.76 -11.78 -17.02
CA ARG A 135 -3.71 -12.32 -16.13
C ARG A 135 -2.34 -11.76 -16.48
N SER A 136 -1.98 -11.75 -17.75
CA SER A 136 -0.69 -11.22 -18.24
C SER A 136 -0.56 -9.73 -17.94
N PHE A 137 -1.60 -8.96 -18.25
CA PHE A 137 -1.66 -7.52 -17.95
C PHE A 137 -1.49 -7.25 -16.44
N CYS A 138 -2.23 -7.97 -15.61
CA CYS A 138 -2.11 -7.82 -14.15
C CYS A 138 -0.70 -8.14 -13.64
N GLN A 139 -0.07 -9.20 -14.16
CA GLN A 139 1.28 -9.59 -13.78
C GLN A 139 2.32 -8.53 -14.21
N GLU A 140 2.19 -7.98 -15.43
CA GLU A 140 3.12 -7.00 -15.98
C GLU A 140 3.04 -5.67 -15.22
N PHE A 141 1.83 -5.21 -14.87
CA PHE A 141 1.61 -3.90 -14.26
C PHE A 141 1.36 -3.93 -12.74
N GLY A 142 1.69 -5.03 -12.07
CA GLY A 142 1.70 -5.13 -10.61
C GLY A 142 0.32 -5.24 -9.95
N TYR A 143 -0.71 -5.64 -10.71
CA TYR A 143 -2.03 -5.96 -10.15
C TYR A 143 -2.08 -7.41 -9.68
N ARG A 144 -2.86 -7.68 -8.62
CA ARG A 144 -3.09 -9.01 -8.03
C ARG A 144 -4.57 -9.18 -7.70
N ASP A 145 -4.90 -10.35 -7.16
CA ASP A 145 -6.26 -10.69 -6.71
C ASP A 145 -7.30 -10.54 -7.83
N LEU A 146 -6.90 -10.95 -9.06
CA LEU A 146 -7.77 -10.90 -10.24
C LEU A 146 -8.98 -11.83 -10.05
N THR A 147 -10.16 -11.25 -10.09
CA THR A 147 -11.45 -11.94 -10.00
C THR A 147 -12.26 -11.69 -11.26
N PHE A 148 -13.01 -12.70 -11.68
CA PHE A 148 -13.91 -12.62 -12.83
C PHE A 148 -15.36 -12.74 -12.33
N ASP A 149 -16.19 -11.81 -12.77
CA ASP A 149 -17.65 -11.84 -12.60
C ASP A 149 -18.28 -11.80 -14.00
N LEU A 150 -18.44 -12.99 -14.57
CA LEU A 150 -18.89 -13.19 -15.95
C LEU A 150 -20.13 -14.07 -15.97
N THR A 151 -21.13 -13.67 -16.77
CA THR A 151 -22.31 -14.46 -17.11
C THR A 151 -22.42 -14.53 -18.63
N ASP A 152 -22.44 -15.74 -19.18
CA ASP A 152 -22.52 -15.98 -20.64
C ASP A 152 -21.47 -15.18 -21.46
N GLY A 153 -20.23 -15.10 -20.95
CA GLY A 153 -19.13 -14.41 -21.59
C GLY A 153 -19.20 -12.87 -21.52
N THR A 154 -20.11 -12.33 -20.70
CA THR A 154 -20.26 -10.88 -20.51
C THR A 154 -20.18 -10.53 -19.04
N GLY A 155 -19.48 -9.44 -18.71
CA GLY A 155 -19.30 -8.98 -17.33
C GLY A 155 -17.98 -8.23 -17.16
N THR A 156 -17.36 -8.40 -16.00
CA THR A 156 -16.13 -7.71 -15.66
C THR A 156 -15.08 -8.64 -15.02
N ALA A 157 -13.81 -8.26 -15.18
CA ALA A 157 -12.74 -8.78 -14.37
C ALA A 157 -12.09 -7.61 -13.61
N THR A 158 -11.77 -7.81 -12.34
CA THR A 158 -11.20 -6.76 -11.48
C THR A 158 -9.95 -7.25 -10.77
N ALA A 159 -8.96 -6.36 -10.63
CA ALA A 159 -7.76 -6.63 -9.86
C ALA A 159 -7.31 -5.40 -9.08
N VAL A 160 -6.52 -5.58 -8.03
CA VAL A 160 -6.02 -4.51 -7.16
C VAL A 160 -4.52 -4.37 -7.33
N GLN A 161 -4.02 -3.14 -7.34
CA GLN A 161 -2.59 -2.88 -7.47
C GLN A 161 -1.86 -3.13 -6.14
N TYR A 162 -0.65 -3.69 -6.25
CA TYR A 162 0.26 -3.90 -5.15
C TYR A 162 1.59 -3.18 -5.41
N THR A 163 2.20 -2.67 -4.36
CA THR A 163 3.56 -2.13 -4.38
C THR A 163 4.33 -2.65 -3.17
N GLU A 164 5.54 -3.17 -3.38
CA GLU A 164 6.39 -3.74 -2.32
C GLU A 164 5.69 -4.78 -1.41
N GLY A 165 4.69 -5.48 -1.95
CA GLY A 165 3.91 -6.47 -1.22
C GLY A 165 2.73 -5.92 -0.44
N TYR A 166 2.50 -4.61 -0.45
CA TYR A 166 1.34 -3.96 0.16
C TYR A 166 0.27 -3.66 -0.88
N GLN A 167 -0.98 -3.91 -0.51
CA GLN A 167 -2.15 -3.53 -1.30
C GLN A 167 -2.30 -2.01 -1.35
N VAL A 168 -2.66 -1.47 -2.52
CA VAL A 168 -3.05 -0.06 -2.67
C VAL A 168 -4.57 0.01 -2.80
N LEU A 169 -5.25 0.49 -1.76
CA LEU A 169 -6.69 0.33 -1.55
C LEU A 169 -7.57 0.85 -2.69
N ASN A 170 -7.23 1.99 -3.25
CA ASN A 170 -8.02 2.67 -4.28
C ASN A 170 -7.37 2.62 -5.68
N CYS A 171 -6.39 1.73 -5.87
CA CYS A 171 -5.78 1.46 -7.16
C CYS A 171 -6.26 0.11 -7.68
N THR A 172 -7.26 0.15 -8.55
CA THR A 172 -7.85 -1.04 -9.17
C THR A 172 -7.81 -0.93 -10.68
N VAL A 173 -7.89 -2.07 -11.34
CA VAL A 173 -8.17 -2.17 -12.77
C VAL A 173 -9.42 -3.00 -12.98
N THR A 174 -10.29 -2.55 -13.88
CA THR A 174 -11.51 -3.24 -14.29
C THR A 174 -11.49 -3.44 -15.80
N PHE A 175 -11.60 -4.67 -16.22
CA PHE A 175 -11.74 -5.08 -17.61
C PHE A 175 -13.22 -5.32 -17.90
N SER A 176 -13.78 -4.66 -18.90
CA SER A 176 -15.14 -4.90 -19.37
C SER A 176 -15.12 -5.89 -20.53
N ILE A 177 -15.87 -6.96 -20.40
CA ILE A 177 -15.91 -8.06 -21.35
C ILE A 177 -17.35 -8.19 -21.86
N SER A 178 -17.53 -8.28 -23.16
CA SER A 178 -18.84 -8.49 -23.81
C SER A 178 -18.70 -9.54 -24.89
N ASP A 179 -19.56 -10.56 -24.84
CA ASP A 179 -19.55 -11.69 -25.78
C ASP A 179 -18.15 -12.33 -25.94
N GLY A 180 -17.43 -12.49 -24.82
CA GLY A 180 -16.08 -13.04 -24.79
C GLY A 180 -15.00 -12.12 -25.37
N ARG A 181 -15.28 -10.83 -25.58
CA ARG A 181 -14.34 -9.84 -26.13
C ARG A 181 -14.06 -8.74 -25.11
N LEU A 182 -12.80 -8.36 -25.01
CA LEU A 182 -12.42 -7.18 -24.24
C LEU A 182 -12.88 -5.91 -24.97
N THR A 183 -13.68 -5.08 -24.29
CA THR A 183 -14.26 -3.87 -24.87
C THR A 183 -13.73 -2.58 -24.25
N ALA A 184 -13.43 -2.61 -22.94
CA ALA A 184 -12.87 -1.46 -22.25
C ALA A 184 -12.01 -1.91 -21.06
N VAL A 185 -11.06 -1.07 -20.71
CA VAL A 185 -10.28 -1.21 -19.46
C VAL A 185 -10.26 0.14 -18.77
N ARG A 186 -10.55 0.14 -17.47
CA ARG A 186 -10.50 1.35 -16.63
C ARG A 186 -9.75 1.05 -15.36
N GLY A 187 -9.00 2.01 -14.87
CA GLY A 187 -8.30 1.79 -13.63
C GLY A 187 -7.46 2.97 -13.17
N THR A 188 -6.64 2.70 -12.18
CA THR A 188 -5.61 3.61 -11.72
C THR A 188 -4.26 2.91 -11.84
N HIS A 189 -3.36 3.49 -12.61
CA HIS A 189 -1.99 3.02 -12.75
C HIS A 189 -1.08 3.78 -11.77
N LEU A 190 -0.34 3.04 -10.97
CA LEU A 190 0.63 3.61 -10.04
C LEU A 190 1.98 3.74 -10.75
N PRO A 191 2.55 4.95 -10.88
CA PRO A 191 3.90 5.12 -11.40
C PRO A 191 4.94 4.37 -10.55
N GLU A 192 6.02 3.91 -11.18
CA GLU A 192 7.14 3.30 -10.44
C GLU A 192 8.06 4.37 -9.82
N ASP A 193 8.12 5.55 -10.43
CA ASP A 193 8.96 6.65 -9.96
C ASP A 193 8.29 7.37 -8.79
N TYR A 194 9.04 7.56 -7.73
CA TYR A 194 8.58 8.30 -6.56
C TYR A 194 9.72 9.00 -5.84
N THR A 195 9.37 9.98 -5.02
CA THR A 195 10.24 10.56 -4.01
C THR A 195 9.66 10.30 -2.62
N GLU A 196 10.50 9.91 -1.67
CA GLU A 196 10.04 9.80 -0.29
C GLU A 196 9.69 11.19 0.24
N THR A 197 8.49 11.30 0.78
CA THR A 197 8.06 12.54 1.42
C THR A 197 8.69 12.57 2.81
N ALA A 198 9.62 13.49 3.03
CA ALA A 198 10.15 13.76 4.36
C ALA A 198 9.02 14.38 5.23
N SER A 199 8.19 13.55 5.83
CA SER A 199 7.33 13.98 6.93
C SER A 199 8.21 14.15 8.16
N GLY A 200 8.16 15.29 8.82
CA GLY A 200 8.95 15.54 10.04
C GLY A 200 8.58 14.63 11.21
N GLU A 201 7.54 13.82 11.07
CA GLU A 201 7.03 12.89 12.09
C GLU A 201 7.10 11.45 11.60
N ALA A 202 7.44 10.54 12.51
CA ALA A 202 7.43 9.12 12.23
C ALA A 202 5.99 8.61 12.02
N PRO A 203 5.73 7.73 11.04
CA PRO A 203 4.40 7.16 10.84
C PRO A 203 3.89 6.42 12.09
N LEU A 204 2.58 6.49 12.33
CA LEU A 204 1.92 5.87 13.47
C LEU A 204 2.14 4.35 13.49
N SER A 205 2.62 3.84 14.63
CA SER A 205 2.72 2.39 14.86
C SER A 205 1.34 1.73 14.91
N ALA A 206 1.29 0.40 14.76
CA ALA A 206 0.06 -0.37 14.90
C ALA A 206 -0.65 -0.11 16.24
N ALA A 207 0.09 0.00 17.35
CA ALA A 207 -0.47 0.30 18.67
C ALA A 207 -1.13 1.68 18.72
N ALA A 208 -0.48 2.71 18.14
CA ALA A 208 -1.07 4.05 18.06
C ALA A 208 -2.30 4.09 17.16
N ALA A 209 -2.28 3.37 16.03
CA ALA A 209 -3.42 3.24 15.14
C ALA A 209 -4.60 2.52 15.81
N LEU A 210 -4.34 1.48 16.58
CA LEU A 210 -5.36 0.79 17.37
C LEU A 210 -6.00 1.71 18.42
N SER A 211 -5.22 2.57 19.06
CA SER A 211 -5.77 3.57 19.99
C SER A 211 -6.67 4.59 19.25
N ALA A 212 -6.27 5.03 18.07
CA ALA A 212 -7.10 5.92 17.22
C ALA A 212 -8.39 5.22 16.78
N PHE A 213 -8.30 3.95 16.34
CA PHE A 213 -9.45 3.11 16.01
C PHE A 213 -10.41 3.02 17.20
N LEU A 214 -9.94 2.66 18.39
CA LEU A 214 -10.79 2.50 19.57
C LEU A 214 -11.54 3.80 19.90
N SER A 215 -10.85 4.94 19.82
CA SER A 215 -11.47 6.26 20.04
C SER A 215 -12.56 6.55 19.01
N ALA A 216 -12.32 6.26 17.73
CA ALA A 216 -13.31 6.46 16.66
C ALA A 216 -14.50 5.49 16.79
N HIS A 217 -14.22 4.24 17.15
CA HIS A 217 -15.24 3.22 17.40
C HIS A 217 -16.19 3.63 18.54
N GLN A 218 -15.65 4.11 19.67
CA GLN A 218 -16.43 4.64 20.78
C GLN A 218 -17.26 5.87 20.38
N ALA A 219 -16.67 6.81 19.65
CA ALA A 219 -17.36 8.02 19.20
C ALA A 219 -18.53 7.71 18.26
N SER A 220 -18.50 6.58 17.55
CA SER A 220 -19.58 6.09 16.68
C SER A 220 -20.64 5.25 17.39
N GLY A 221 -20.57 5.14 18.72
CA GLY A 221 -21.54 4.39 19.52
C GLY A 221 -21.12 2.96 19.85
N GLY A 222 -19.85 2.67 19.83
CA GLY A 222 -19.09 1.44 20.13
C GLY A 222 -19.90 0.20 20.50
N VAL A 223 -20.02 -0.75 19.59
CA VAL A 223 -20.66 -2.05 19.86
C VAL A 223 -19.57 -3.07 20.18
N ALA A 224 -19.84 -3.99 21.11
CA ALA A 224 -18.91 -5.07 21.42
C ALA A 224 -18.47 -5.81 20.15
N CYS A 225 -17.16 -5.93 19.91
CA CYS A 225 -16.61 -6.55 18.71
C CYS A 225 -15.26 -7.22 18.96
N THR A 226 -14.83 -8.01 17.97
CA THR A 226 -13.50 -8.63 17.95
C THR A 226 -12.72 -8.11 16.76
N VAL A 227 -11.50 -7.66 16.99
CA VAL A 227 -10.55 -7.35 15.91
C VAL A 227 -10.06 -8.66 15.33
N THR A 228 -10.31 -8.88 14.03
CA THR A 228 -10.00 -10.13 13.33
C THR A 228 -8.74 -10.05 12.46
N ASP A 229 -8.39 -8.84 11.96
CA ASP A 229 -7.16 -8.62 11.17
C ASP A 229 -6.63 -7.21 11.37
N ILE A 230 -5.30 -7.09 11.34
CA ILE A 230 -4.58 -5.82 11.34
C ILE A 230 -3.49 -5.91 10.29
N SER A 231 -3.66 -5.21 9.19
CA SER A 231 -2.72 -5.22 8.08
C SER A 231 -2.35 -3.82 7.63
N LEU A 232 -1.18 -3.71 7.00
CA LEU A 232 -0.70 -2.46 6.44
C LEU A 232 -1.00 -2.42 4.95
N CYS A 233 -1.57 -1.33 4.50
CA CYS A 233 -1.90 -1.03 3.11
C CYS A 233 -1.34 0.33 2.73
N TYR A 234 -1.47 0.69 1.47
CA TYR A 234 -1.32 2.06 1.00
C TYR A 234 -2.66 2.61 0.50
N GLU A 235 -2.82 3.90 0.59
CA GLU A 235 -3.88 4.66 -0.06
C GLU A 235 -3.25 5.65 -1.03
N LEU A 236 -3.71 5.66 -2.27
CA LEU A 236 -3.34 6.70 -3.23
C LEU A 236 -4.22 7.92 -3.00
N GLN A 237 -3.61 8.99 -2.54
CA GLN A 237 -4.25 10.29 -2.40
C GLN A 237 -3.88 11.17 -3.60
N SER A 238 -4.88 11.65 -4.30
CA SER A 238 -4.69 12.58 -5.41
C SER A 238 -5.73 13.68 -5.34
N THR A 239 -5.29 14.90 -5.59
CA THR A 239 -6.17 16.06 -5.71
C THR A 239 -5.88 16.78 -7.00
N THR A 240 -6.81 17.63 -7.44
CA THR A 240 -6.59 18.47 -8.64
C THR A 240 -5.47 19.49 -8.48
N SER A 241 -5.01 19.73 -7.25
CA SER A 241 -4.01 20.76 -6.93
C SER A 241 -2.71 20.22 -6.35
N ALA A 242 -2.62 18.91 -6.09
CA ALA A 242 -1.43 18.29 -5.52
C ALA A 242 -1.01 17.05 -6.32
N PRO A 243 0.29 16.72 -6.36
CA PRO A 243 0.76 15.49 -6.97
C PRO A 243 0.19 14.27 -6.22
N MET A 244 0.16 13.12 -6.88
CA MET A 244 -0.26 11.87 -6.27
C MET A 244 0.64 11.53 -5.09
N ALA A 245 0.06 11.20 -3.95
CA ALA A 245 0.77 10.75 -2.77
C ALA A 245 0.32 9.33 -2.38
N LEU A 246 1.27 8.47 -2.12
CA LEU A 246 1.04 7.13 -1.59
C LEU A 246 1.25 7.17 -0.09
N VAL A 247 0.17 7.03 0.66
CA VAL A 247 0.15 7.18 2.11
C VAL A 247 -0.05 5.83 2.79
N PRO A 248 0.80 5.43 3.74
CA PRO A 248 0.58 4.17 4.48
C PRO A 248 -0.65 4.29 5.39
N VAL A 249 -1.42 3.20 5.45
CA VAL A 249 -2.68 3.12 6.18
C VAL A 249 -2.75 1.78 6.90
N TRP A 250 -3.12 1.78 8.17
CA TRP A 250 -3.48 0.56 8.88
C TRP A 250 -4.93 0.18 8.56
N ARG A 251 -5.13 -1.04 8.05
CA ARG A 251 -6.44 -1.66 7.87
C ARG A 251 -6.73 -2.53 9.09
N ILE A 252 -7.81 -2.26 9.79
CA ILE A 252 -8.28 -2.97 10.97
C ILE A 252 -9.66 -3.54 10.64
N THR A 253 -9.80 -4.86 10.66
CA THR A 253 -11.06 -5.55 10.38
C THR A 253 -11.67 -6.07 11.68
N THR A 254 -12.98 -5.95 11.81
CA THR A 254 -13.74 -6.47 12.95
C THR A 254 -14.73 -7.56 12.51
N ASP A 255 -15.23 -8.34 13.45
CA ASP A 255 -16.23 -9.40 13.22
C ASP A 255 -17.66 -8.84 13.01
N ILE A 256 -17.92 -7.58 13.31
CA ILE A 256 -19.22 -6.96 13.07
C ILE A 256 -19.38 -6.62 11.59
N ALA A 257 -20.20 -7.39 10.89
CA ALA A 257 -20.50 -7.22 9.46
C ALA A 257 -19.24 -7.08 8.58
N ASN A 258 -18.08 -7.61 9.04
CA ASN A 258 -16.76 -7.40 8.44
C ASN A 258 -16.40 -5.92 8.25
N ALA A 259 -16.82 -5.06 9.17
CA ALA A 259 -16.49 -3.63 9.11
C ALA A 259 -14.97 -3.43 9.09
N ILE A 260 -14.53 -2.62 8.15
CA ILE A 260 -13.12 -2.31 7.94
C ILE A 260 -12.88 -0.85 8.29
N TYR A 261 -11.91 -0.63 9.16
CA TYR A 261 -11.44 0.70 9.53
C TYR A 261 -10.06 0.94 8.94
N TYR A 262 -9.86 2.13 8.42
CA TYR A 262 -8.60 2.59 7.87
C TYR A 262 -8.06 3.73 8.69
N VAL A 263 -6.85 3.58 9.23
CA VAL A 263 -6.18 4.60 10.03
C VAL A 263 -4.99 5.14 9.24
N ASN A 264 -5.06 6.39 8.83
CA ASN A 264 -3.97 7.07 8.13
C ASN A 264 -2.74 7.15 9.04
N CYS A 265 -1.60 6.59 8.62
CA CYS A 265 -0.39 6.52 9.44
C CYS A 265 0.27 7.88 9.67
N ILE A 266 -0.08 8.93 8.93
CA ILE A 266 0.52 10.25 9.05
C ILE A 266 -0.37 11.18 9.90
N THR A 267 -1.67 11.20 9.63
CA THR A 267 -2.61 12.12 10.29
C THR A 267 -3.34 11.51 11.48
N GLY A 268 -3.37 10.17 11.60
CA GLY A 268 -4.20 9.47 12.57
C GLY A 268 -5.70 9.49 12.27
N ALA A 269 -6.11 10.06 11.13
CA ALA A 269 -7.51 10.08 10.73
C ALA A 269 -8.04 8.66 10.52
N VAL A 270 -9.24 8.39 11.02
CA VAL A 270 -9.91 7.10 10.91
C VAL A 270 -11.10 7.22 9.96
N THR A 271 -11.15 6.35 8.97
CA THR A 271 -12.31 6.18 8.08
C THR A 271 -12.80 4.73 8.15
N HIS A 272 -14.04 4.45 7.76
CA HIS A 272 -14.59 3.09 7.76
C HIS A 272 -15.41 2.85 6.49
N SER A 273 -15.49 1.61 6.06
CA SER A 273 -16.31 1.13 4.94
C SER A 273 -17.15 -0.07 5.36
#